data_e31c09bd9222b01159b7a8509637efd7
#
_entry.id   e31c09bd9222b01159b7a8509637efd7
#
_cell.length_a   1.000
_cell.length_b   1.000
_cell.length_c   1.000
_cell.angle_alpha   90.00
_cell.angle_beta   90.00
_cell.angle_gamma   90.00
#
_symmetry.space_group_name_H-M   'P 1'
#
loop_
_entity.id
_entity.type
_entity.pdbx_description
1 polymer ?
#
loop_
_entity_poly.entity_id
_entity_poly.type
_entity_poly.pdbx_seq_one_letter_code
_entity_poly.pdbx_strand_id
1 'polypeptide(L)'
;TTACLSEHERRHLLAHPEDVEDFSDMTITFSDGTKGLVISSDTVLGGTRNYINLYGNDCVLKCNINPTDLLDSYFLDEDGMDNVELSQWLPLKKGWNKVWVSDEIIRGYTGELQSFVESVAYDTVPASGFSLAYDTAKILYAAYVSAEEGRRVDF
;
A
#
# COMPACT_ATOMS: atom_id res chain seq x y z
N THR A 1 -0.50 -11.06 14.02
CA THR A 1 -0.80 -12.51 13.97
C THR A 1 -0.16 -13.12 12.73
N THR A 2 0.39 -14.30 12.87
CA THR A 2 0.95 -15.09 11.76
C THR A 2 0.29 -16.48 11.77
N ALA A 3 0.16 -17.06 10.58
CA ALA A 3 -0.39 -18.39 10.41
C ALA A 3 0.34 -19.14 9.29
N CYS A 4 0.41 -20.45 9.44
CA CYS A 4 0.91 -21.39 8.45
C CYS A 4 -0.17 -22.41 8.14
N LEU A 5 -0.48 -22.63 6.86
CA LEU A 5 -1.43 -23.65 6.44
C LEU A 5 -0.74 -25.00 6.24
N SER A 6 -1.49 -26.08 6.38
CA SER A 6 -1.01 -27.40 6.01
C SER A 6 -0.74 -27.49 4.50
N GLU A 7 0.13 -28.42 4.09
CA GLU A 7 0.47 -28.64 2.69
C GLU A 7 -0.77 -28.98 1.85
N HIS A 8 -1.73 -29.69 2.42
CA HIS A 8 -2.99 -30.00 1.74
C HIS A 8 -3.84 -28.75 1.48
N GLU A 9 -3.87 -27.83 2.42
CA GLU A 9 -4.60 -26.58 2.32
C GLU A 9 -3.94 -25.58 1.37
N ARG A 10 -2.63 -25.72 1.12
CA ARG A 10 -1.82 -24.88 0.23
C ARG A 10 -1.85 -25.28 -1.23
N ARG A 11 -2.55 -26.33 -1.62
CA ARG A 11 -2.55 -26.86 -3.00
C ARG A 11 -2.86 -25.84 -4.10
N HIS A 12 -3.48 -24.73 -3.75
CA HIS A 12 -3.84 -23.64 -4.66
C HIS A 12 -2.75 -22.55 -4.75
N LEU A 13 -1.70 -22.62 -3.93
CA LEU A 13 -0.62 -21.66 -3.94
C LEU A 13 0.42 -22.05 -4.99
N LEU A 14 0.94 -21.04 -5.70
CA LEU A 14 2.06 -21.23 -6.64
C LEU A 14 3.41 -21.30 -5.91
N ALA A 15 3.54 -20.58 -4.79
CA ALA A 15 4.69 -20.63 -3.92
C ALA A 15 4.45 -21.63 -2.79
N HIS A 16 5.47 -22.39 -2.43
CA HIS A 16 5.46 -23.36 -1.33
C HIS A 16 6.53 -22.97 -0.32
N PRO A 17 6.27 -21.95 0.51
CA PRO A 17 7.22 -21.54 1.54
C PRO A 17 7.39 -22.65 2.59
N GLU A 18 8.63 -22.90 3.02
CA GLU A 18 8.95 -23.99 3.96
C GLU A 18 9.04 -23.49 5.41
N ASP A 19 9.59 -22.30 5.64
CA ASP A 19 9.86 -21.80 6.98
C ASP A 19 9.55 -20.28 7.10
N VAL A 20 8.43 -19.90 6.50
CA VAL A 20 7.90 -18.52 6.56
C VAL A 20 6.38 -18.56 6.75
N GLU A 21 5.84 -17.48 7.25
CA GLU A 21 4.40 -17.31 7.41
C GLU A 21 3.67 -17.20 6.05
N ASP A 22 2.50 -17.81 5.96
CA ASP A 22 1.58 -17.68 4.81
C ASP A 22 0.60 -16.51 5.01
N PHE A 23 0.46 -16.06 6.24
CA PHE A 23 -0.43 -14.96 6.62
C PHE A 23 0.20 -14.15 7.73
N SER A 24 0.15 -12.84 7.60
CA SER A 24 0.49 -11.91 8.68
C SER A 24 -0.44 -10.71 8.72
N ASP A 25 -0.74 -10.23 9.90
CA ASP A 25 -1.37 -8.95 10.14
C ASP A 25 -0.59 -8.15 11.18
N MET A 26 -0.45 -6.85 10.95
CA MET A 26 0.16 -5.95 11.92
C MET A 26 -0.60 -4.63 12.02
N THR A 27 -0.68 -4.09 13.23
CA THR A 27 -1.19 -2.74 13.48
C THR A 27 -0.03 -1.84 13.87
N ILE A 28 0.13 -0.75 13.14
CA ILE A 28 1.13 0.29 13.39
C ILE A 28 0.41 1.51 13.99
N THR A 29 0.96 2.07 15.06
CA THR A 29 0.50 3.35 15.61
C THR A 29 1.60 4.38 15.39
N PHE A 30 1.30 5.39 14.60
CA PHE A 30 2.21 6.51 14.35
C PHE A 30 2.18 7.51 15.52
N SER A 31 3.20 8.35 15.61
CA SER A 31 3.36 9.33 16.69
C SER A 31 2.25 10.39 16.73
N ASP A 32 1.62 10.68 15.58
CA ASP A 32 0.47 11.58 15.46
C ASP A 32 -0.88 10.92 15.83
N GLY A 33 -0.87 9.62 16.18
CA GLY A 33 -2.06 8.85 16.51
C GLY A 33 -2.69 8.11 15.32
N THR A 34 -2.22 8.33 14.11
CA THR A 34 -2.67 7.61 12.92
C THR A 34 -2.45 6.09 13.10
N LYS A 35 -3.36 5.30 12.57
CA LYS A 35 -3.30 3.83 12.59
C LYS A 35 -3.08 3.29 11.19
N GLY A 36 -2.12 2.40 11.06
CA GLY A 36 -1.93 1.57 9.89
C GLY A 36 -2.30 0.12 10.19
N LEU A 37 -3.03 -0.52 9.29
CA LEU A 37 -3.26 -1.96 9.30
C LEU A 37 -2.61 -2.53 8.04
N VAL A 38 -1.68 -3.44 8.21
CA VAL A 38 -1.00 -4.13 7.11
C VAL A 38 -1.37 -5.60 7.17
N ILE A 39 -1.79 -6.14 6.05
CA ILE A 39 -2.12 -7.57 5.89
C ILE A 39 -1.30 -8.08 4.72
N SER A 40 -0.59 -9.18 4.92
CA SER A 40 0.12 -9.92 3.89
C SER A 40 -0.31 -11.38 3.93
N SER A 41 -0.64 -11.96 2.78
CA SER A 41 -1.11 -13.33 2.72
C SER A 41 -0.90 -13.96 1.36
N ASP A 42 -0.38 -15.18 1.37
CA ASP A 42 -0.33 -16.09 0.21
C ASP A 42 -1.47 -17.13 0.23
N THR A 43 -2.42 -17.00 1.16
CA THR A 43 -3.51 -17.97 1.36
C THR A 43 -4.81 -17.60 0.67
N VAL A 44 -4.81 -16.60 -0.21
CA VAL A 44 -6.01 -16.11 -0.90
C VAL A 44 -6.07 -16.59 -2.34
N LEU A 45 -7.29 -16.89 -2.80
CA LEU A 45 -7.57 -17.19 -4.20
C LEU A 45 -7.87 -15.91 -4.99
N GLY A 46 -7.70 -15.98 -6.30
CA GLY A 46 -8.07 -14.90 -7.21
C GLY A 46 -6.91 -14.06 -7.73
N GLY A 47 -5.68 -14.53 -7.55
CA GLY A 47 -4.46 -13.87 -8.03
C GLY A 47 -3.94 -12.80 -7.07
N THR A 48 -2.93 -12.08 -7.52
CA THR A 48 -2.27 -11.05 -6.71
C THR A 48 -3.18 -9.83 -6.52
N ARG A 49 -3.37 -9.43 -5.29
CA ARG A 49 -4.11 -8.23 -4.90
C ARG A 49 -3.22 -7.34 -4.02
N ASN A 50 -2.72 -6.27 -4.61
CA ASN A 50 -2.02 -5.24 -3.86
C ASN A 50 -2.87 -3.98 -3.85
N TYR A 51 -3.16 -3.46 -2.67
CA TYR A 51 -3.95 -2.25 -2.51
C TYR A 51 -3.55 -1.47 -1.27
N ILE A 52 -3.80 -0.17 -1.31
CA ILE A 52 -3.67 0.74 -0.17
C ILE A 52 -4.97 1.52 -0.06
N ASN A 53 -5.60 1.48 1.10
CA ASN A 53 -6.74 2.32 1.42
C ASN A 53 -6.31 3.39 2.42
N LEU A 54 -6.60 4.65 2.11
CA LEU A 54 -6.36 5.79 2.98
C LEU A 54 -7.71 6.35 3.43
N TYR A 55 -7.87 6.52 4.72
CA TYR A 55 -9.06 7.08 5.34
C TYR A 55 -8.66 8.35 6.09
N GLY A 56 -8.96 9.49 5.50
CA GLY A 56 -8.80 10.81 6.10
C GLY A 56 -10.08 11.31 6.75
N ASN A 57 -10.05 12.53 7.27
CA ASN A 57 -11.24 13.18 7.83
C ASN A 57 -12.27 13.54 6.75
N ASP A 58 -11.78 13.99 5.60
CA ASP A 58 -12.62 14.57 4.53
C ASP A 58 -12.55 13.77 3.23
N CYS A 59 -11.71 12.73 3.20
CA CYS A 59 -11.53 11.91 2.00
C CYS A 59 -11.26 10.44 2.30
N VAL A 60 -11.57 9.61 1.31
CA VAL A 60 -11.17 8.20 1.24
C VAL A 60 -10.52 7.97 -0.12
N LEU A 61 -9.36 7.32 -0.12
CA LEU A 61 -8.71 6.87 -1.34
C LEU A 61 -8.53 5.35 -1.28
N LYS A 62 -8.92 4.66 -2.34
CA LYS A 62 -8.71 3.23 -2.51
C LYS A 62 -7.87 3.01 -3.76
N CYS A 63 -6.60 2.68 -3.55
CA CYS A 63 -5.62 2.50 -4.61
C CYS A 63 -5.36 1.01 -4.79
N ASN A 64 -5.52 0.50 -6.00
CA ASN A 64 -5.26 -0.89 -6.36
C ASN A 64 -4.21 -0.97 -7.46
N ILE A 65 -3.36 -2.00 -7.43
CA ILE A 65 -2.50 -2.34 -8.57
C ILE A 65 -3.29 -3.29 -9.48
N ASN A 66 -4.28 -2.74 -10.17
CA ASN A 66 -5.17 -3.49 -11.07
C ASN A 66 -5.63 -2.57 -12.21
N PRO A 67 -5.49 -2.96 -13.48
CA PRO A 67 -5.82 -2.09 -14.62
C PRO A 67 -7.30 -1.71 -14.74
N THR A 68 -8.20 -2.45 -14.11
CA THR A 68 -9.64 -2.21 -14.20
C THR A 68 -10.22 -1.42 -13.03
N ASP A 69 -9.45 -1.25 -11.94
CA ASP A 69 -9.94 -0.67 -10.69
C ASP A 69 -8.80 0.01 -9.93
N LEU A 70 -8.18 1.00 -10.57
CA LEU A 70 -6.93 1.61 -10.09
C LEU A 70 -7.13 2.51 -8.89
N LEU A 71 -8.10 3.42 -8.97
CA LEU A 71 -8.29 4.42 -7.94
C LEU A 71 -9.76 4.82 -7.83
N ASP A 72 -10.33 4.56 -6.65
CA ASP A 72 -11.56 5.18 -6.22
C ASP A 72 -11.25 6.26 -5.20
N SER A 73 -11.87 7.42 -5.33
CA SER A 73 -11.77 8.51 -4.37
C SER A 73 -13.12 8.94 -3.89
N TYR A 74 -13.19 9.33 -2.63
CA TYR A 74 -14.34 10.00 -2.03
C TYR A 74 -13.88 11.30 -1.39
N PHE A 75 -14.58 12.38 -1.67
CA PHE A 75 -14.37 13.67 -1.02
C PHE A 75 -15.68 14.19 -0.44
N LEU A 76 -15.61 14.69 0.79
CA LEU A 76 -16.78 15.20 1.50
C LEU A 76 -17.33 16.47 0.84
N ASP A 77 -16.44 17.35 0.39
CA ASP A 77 -16.74 18.61 -0.30
C ASP A 77 -15.72 18.90 -1.40
N GLU A 78 -15.71 20.10 -1.94
CA GLU A 78 -14.80 20.52 -3.02
C GLU A 78 -13.70 21.47 -2.54
N ASP A 79 -13.56 21.65 -1.23
CA ASP A 79 -12.56 22.55 -0.65
C ASP A 79 -11.14 22.10 -1.04
N GLY A 80 -10.34 23.05 -1.49
CA GLY A 80 -8.98 22.80 -1.94
C GLY A 80 -8.84 22.16 -3.33
N MET A 81 -9.94 21.94 -4.07
CA MET A 81 -9.93 21.31 -5.39
C MET A 81 -10.00 22.28 -6.57
N ASP A 82 -9.70 23.55 -6.35
CA ASP A 82 -9.80 24.59 -7.39
C ASP A 82 -8.94 24.28 -8.63
N ASN A 83 -7.80 23.63 -8.42
CA ASN A 83 -6.86 23.25 -9.48
C ASN A 83 -7.11 21.86 -10.09
N VAL A 84 -8.15 21.15 -9.66
CA VAL A 84 -8.50 19.84 -10.21
C VAL A 84 -9.47 20.03 -11.35
N GLU A 85 -9.01 19.77 -12.57
CA GLU A 85 -9.87 19.77 -13.75
C GLU A 85 -10.55 18.41 -13.90
N LEU A 86 -11.87 18.41 -14.03
CA LEU A 86 -12.66 17.23 -14.32
C LEU A 86 -13.13 17.25 -15.76
N SER A 87 -13.38 16.07 -16.31
CA SER A 87 -14.09 15.92 -17.56
C SER A 87 -15.48 16.58 -17.46
N GLN A 88 -15.95 17.18 -18.54
CA GLN A 88 -17.30 17.75 -18.63
C GLN A 88 -18.43 16.76 -18.30
N TRP A 89 -18.13 15.46 -18.27
CA TRP A 89 -19.05 14.39 -17.93
C TRP A 89 -19.09 14.05 -16.42
N LEU A 90 -18.19 14.65 -15.63
CA LEU A 90 -18.12 14.49 -14.17
C LEU A 90 -18.34 15.86 -13.53
N PRO A 91 -19.60 16.25 -13.28
CA PRO A 91 -19.94 17.62 -12.88
C PRO A 91 -19.58 17.96 -11.44
N LEU A 92 -19.26 16.98 -10.61
CA LEU A 92 -18.98 17.16 -9.18
C LEU A 92 -17.66 16.51 -8.81
N LYS A 93 -16.84 17.22 -8.02
CA LYS A 93 -15.59 16.72 -7.44
C LYS A 93 -15.82 15.95 -6.15
N LYS A 94 -16.90 16.26 -5.43
CA LYS A 94 -17.30 15.58 -4.19
C LYS A 94 -18.02 14.26 -4.42
N GLY A 95 -18.06 13.44 -3.39
CA GLY A 95 -18.65 12.09 -3.44
C GLY A 95 -17.67 11.06 -4.02
N TRP A 96 -18.19 9.92 -4.41
CA TRP A 96 -17.39 8.86 -5.00
C TRP A 96 -17.07 9.14 -6.47
N ASN A 97 -15.79 9.06 -6.79
CA ASN A 97 -15.26 9.20 -8.15
C ASN A 97 -14.33 8.03 -8.45
N LYS A 98 -14.40 7.54 -9.68
CA LYS A 98 -13.43 6.58 -10.21
C LYS A 98 -12.41 7.33 -11.07
N VAL A 99 -11.14 7.20 -10.72
CA VAL A 99 -10.04 7.86 -11.42
C VAL A 99 -9.35 6.86 -12.33
N TRP A 100 -9.27 7.19 -13.60
CA TRP A 100 -8.54 6.40 -14.59
C TRP A 100 -7.11 6.92 -14.70
N VAL A 101 -6.17 6.00 -14.55
CA VAL A 101 -4.73 6.29 -14.65
C VAL A 101 -4.20 5.54 -15.88
N SER A 102 -3.20 6.09 -16.57
CA SER A 102 -2.62 5.40 -17.74
C SER A 102 -1.88 4.12 -17.32
N ASP A 103 -1.87 3.11 -18.19
CA ASP A 103 -1.21 1.82 -17.97
C ASP A 103 0.27 1.94 -17.57
N GLU A 104 0.95 2.97 -18.05
CA GLU A 104 2.36 3.22 -17.74
C GLU A 104 2.61 3.51 -16.25
N ILE A 105 1.58 4.00 -15.55
CA ILE A 105 1.67 4.40 -14.13
C ILE A 105 1.32 3.23 -13.20
N ILE A 106 0.57 2.24 -13.65
CA ILE A 106 -0.05 1.19 -12.82
C ILE A 106 0.93 0.46 -11.91
N ARG A 107 2.13 0.15 -12.40
CA ARG A 107 3.13 -0.61 -11.64
C ARG A 107 4.25 0.23 -11.06
N GLY A 108 4.31 1.50 -11.41
CA GLY A 108 5.30 2.43 -10.89
C GLY A 108 6.74 2.24 -11.40
N TYR A 109 7.03 1.18 -12.16
CA TYR A 109 8.41 0.87 -12.59
C TYR A 109 9.07 1.99 -13.39
N THR A 110 8.33 2.59 -14.32
CA THR A 110 8.85 3.71 -15.12
C THR A 110 9.16 4.91 -14.24
N GLY A 111 8.26 5.25 -13.31
CA GLY A 111 8.46 6.37 -12.37
C GLY A 111 9.61 6.11 -11.39
N GLU A 112 9.77 4.88 -10.92
CA GLU A 112 10.87 4.48 -10.04
C GLU A 112 12.23 4.64 -10.75
N LEU A 113 12.37 4.11 -11.96
CA LEU A 113 13.59 4.25 -12.74
C LEU A 113 13.88 5.71 -13.11
N GLN A 114 12.88 6.46 -13.48
CA GLN A 114 12.98 7.90 -13.76
C GLN A 114 13.51 8.65 -12.52
N SER A 115 12.89 8.43 -11.36
CA SER A 115 13.28 9.05 -10.09
C SER A 115 14.72 8.69 -9.72
N PHE A 116 15.13 7.44 -9.94
CA PHE A 116 16.50 7.01 -9.69
C PHE A 116 17.51 7.75 -10.60
N VAL A 117 17.25 7.78 -11.90
CA VAL A 117 18.13 8.46 -12.88
C VAL A 117 18.21 9.96 -12.59
N GLU A 118 17.11 10.60 -12.29
CA GLU A 118 17.07 12.02 -11.93
C GLU A 118 17.83 12.30 -10.64
N SER A 119 17.71 11.43 -9.64
CA SER A 119 18.45 11.57 -8.38
C SER A 119 19.96 11.52 -8.59
N VAL A 120 20.41 10.64 -9.49
CA VAL A 120 21.85 10.57 -9.87
C VAL A 120 22.27 11.79 -10.69
N ALA A 121 21.44 12.21 -11.66
CA ALA A 121 21.78 13.30 -12.56
C ALA A 121 21.82 14.68 -11.87
N TYR A 122 20.96 14.89 -10.89
CA TYR A 122 20.79 16.17 -10.21
C TYR A 122 21.31 16.18 -8.77
N ASP A 123 21.94 15.10 -8.32
CA ASP A 123 22.45 14.92 -6.96
C ASP A 123 21.39 15.19 -5.88
N THR A 124 20.19 14.63 -6.11
CA THR A 124 19.05 14.76 -5.19
C THR A 124 18.78 13.46 -4.44
N VAL A 125 18.14 13.56 -3.28
CA VAL A 125 17.73 12.39 -2.51
C VAL A 125 16.51 11.76 -3.17
N PRO A 126 16.54 10.45 -3.51
CA PRO A 126 15.38 9.77 -4.08
C PRO A 126 14.24 9.67 -3.07
N ALA A 127 12.99 9.66 -3.56
CA ALA A 127 11.79 9.54 -2.72
C ALA A 127 11.78 8.25 -1.88
N SER A 128 12.30 7.16 -2.45
CA SER A 128 12.49 5.86 -1.77
C SER A 128 13.97 5.62 -1.47
N GLY A 129 14.55 6.47 -0.64
CA GLY A 129 15.96 6.40 -0.27
C GLY A 129 16.26 5.40 0.84
N PHE A 130 17.55 5.26 1.16
CA PHE A 130 18.03 4.31 2.18
C PHE A 130 17.39 4.50 3.56
N SER A 131 17.12 5.73 3.97
CA SER A 131 16.48 6.01 5.27
C SER A 131 15.09 5.36 5.36
N LEU A 132 14.28 5.50 4.30
CA LEU A 132 12.95 4.88 4.24
C LEU A 132 13.05 3.35 4.23
N ALA A 133 14.01 2.79 3.50
CA ALA A 133 14.25 1.35 3.49
C ALA A 133 14.66 0.83 4.87
N TYR A 134 15.51 1.56 5.57
CA TYR A 134 15.92 1.23 6.94
C TYR A 134 14.72 1.24 7.92
N ASP A 135 13.91 2.28 7.87
CA ASP A 135 12.72 2.39 8.74
C ASP A 135 11.71 1.27 8.44
N THR A 136 11.53 0.93 7.17
CA THR A 136 10.68 -0.20 6.74
C THR A 136 11.20 -1.53 7.29
N ALA A 137 12.48 -1.80 7.14
CA ALA A 137 13.12 -3.01 7.68
C ALA A 137 12.99 -3.09 9.21
N LYS A 138 13.15 -1.98 9.90
CA LYS A 138 12.99 -1.86 11.35
C LYS A 138 11.55 -2.20 11.80
N ILE A 139 10.54 -1.70 11.07
CA ILE A 139 9.13 -2.01 11.35
C ILE A 139 8.85 -3.50 11.14
N LEU A 140 9.34 -4.08 10.04
CA LEU A 140 9.18 -5.51 9.77
C LEU A 140 9.81 -6.37 10.88
N TYR A 141 11.03 -6.04 11.28
CA TYR A 141 11.70 -6.76 12.35
C TYR A 141 10.94 -6.65 13.70
N ALA A 142 10.46 -5.45 14.01
CA ALA A 142 9.64 -5.23 15.20
C ALA A 142 8.31 -6.00 15.17
N ALA A 143 7.73 -6.23 13.99
CA ALA A 143 6.53 -7.04 13.83
C ALA A 143 6.80 -8.51 14.20
N TYR A 144 7.93 -9.09 13.79
CA TYR A 144 8.34 -10.43 14.19
C TYR A 144 8.54 -10.52 15.70
N VAL A 145 9.27 -9.59 16.29
CA VAL A 145 9.47 -9.54 17.77
C VAL A 145 8.13 -9.42 18.49
N SER A 146 7.21 -8.59 17.99
CA SER A 146 5.87 -8.45 18.54
C SER A 146 5.08 -9.76 18.48
N ALA A 147 5.19 -10.50 17.39
CA ALA A 147 4.51 -11.79 17.21
C ALA A 147 5.07 -12.87 18.15
N GLU A 148 6.40 -12.95 18.28
CA GLU A 148 7.09 -13.92 19.14
C GLU A 148 6.83 -13.66 20.64
N GLU A 149 6.90 -12.40 21.04
CA GLU A 149 6.78 -12.03 22.45
C GLU A 149 5.35 -11.72 22.89
N GLY A 150 4.39 -11.65 21.95
CA GLY A 150 2.97 -11.37 22.23
C GLY A 150 2.74 -9.98 22.83
N ARG A 151 3.60 -9.00 22.54
CA ARG A 151 3.52 -7.65 23.07
C ARG A 151 3.73 -6.59 22.00
N ARG A 152 3.28 -5.39 22.28
CA ARG A 152 3.62 -4.21 21.46
C ARG A 152 5.13 -3.92 21.57
N VAL A 153 5.72 -3.54 20.45
CA VAL A 153 7.09 -3.02 20.37
C VAL A 153 7.03 -1.52 20.09
N ASP A 154 7.69 -0.73 20.90
CA ASP A 154 7.82 0.73 20.71
C ASP A 154 9.26 1.07 20.32
N PHE A 155 9.46 2.11 19.44
CA PHE A 155 10.76 2.60 18.97
C PHE A 155 10.75 4.08 18.59
#